data_1a3f7a8b109d5bf000a9e5ba0ff49401
#
_entry.id   1a3f7a8b109d5bf000a9e5ba0ff49401
#
_cell.length_a   1.000
_cell.length_b   1.000
_cell.length_c   1.000
_cell.angle_alpha   90.00
_cell.angle_beta   90.00
_cell.angle_gamma   90.00
#
_symmetry.space_group_name_H-M   'P 1'
#
loop_
_entity.id
_entity.type
_entity.pdbx_description
1 polymer ?
#
loop_
_entity_poly.entity_id
_entity_poly.type
_entity_poly.pdbx_seq_one_letter_code
_entity_poly.pdbx_strand_id
1 'polypeptide(L)'
;MSRKRSGHAAGTFDKYHYYTNAVQSAEHDAKLLWTILKKKWDGPTLKSPVIREDFCGTAGLCFEWVKLGASHQAIGIDLDPTALRWGIRHQLPVLTKAQASRVRLIEGDVLQNHRIRPHLICALNFSYFFLKDRASLKKYFTACKKSLISGGILALDVFGGPDYLMPHSDKRRNDELGFDFWWEVESFEAISNNIKTAIHFKPDGQPRHNRVFTYDWRLWSPAELTDILLEAGFKQVDYWAEGLDDNGFGDGKFRQIRKESDCETWVCYIIAK
;
A
#
# COMPACT_ATOMS: atom_id res chain seq x y z
N MET A 1 13.03 6.95 31.41
CA MET A 1 11.96 6.11 31.99
C MET A 1 11.83 4.86 31.14
N SER A 2 12.19 3.72 31.69
CA SER A 2 12.26 2.42 31.02
C SER A 2 10.85 1.95 30.61
N ARG A 3 10.56 1.83 29.30
CA ARG A 3 9.36 1.14 28.81
C ARG A 3 9.53 -0.35 29.07
N LYS A 4 8.65 -0.90 29.91
CA LYS A 4 8.55 -2.33 30.18
C LYS A 4 8.41 -3.09 28.84
N ARG A 5 9.37 -3.99 28.57
CA ARG A 5 9.24 -5.03 27.55
C ARG A 5 7.99 -5.85 27.88
N SER A 6 6.95 -5.73 27.10
CA SER A 6 5.86 -6.70 27.12
C SER A 6 6.39 -7.96 26.48
N GLY A 7 6.87 -8.88 27.31
CA GLY A 7 7.20 -10.23 26.90
C GLY A 7 5.94 -10.86 26.30
N HIS A 8 5.91 -11.04 24.99
CA HIS A 8 4.95 -11.94 24.37
C HIS A 8 5.32 -13.35 24.86
N ALA A 9 4.43 -13.94 25.66
CA ALA A 9 4.48 -15.38 25.93
C ALA A 9 4.61 -16.11 24.59
N ALA A 10 5.21 -17.31 24.57
CA ALA A 10 5.35 -18.18 23.41
C ALA A 10 3.95 -18.50 22.83
N GLY A 11 3.39 -17.53 22.13
CA GLY A 11 2.06 -17.52 21.53
C GLY A 11 2.12 -17.97 20.07
N THR A 12 1.02 -18.41 19.59
CA THR A 12 0.76 -18.75 18.19
C THR A 12 1.30 -17.65 17.27
N PHE A 13 2.01 -18.03 16.22
CA PHE A 13 2.54 -17.10 15.21
C PHE A 13 1.42 -16.27 14.58
N ASP A 14 1.50 -14.95 14.72
CA ASP A 14 0.54 -13.99 14.17
C ASP A 14 1.11 -13.34 12.92
N LYS A 15 0.74 -13.86 11.74
CA LYS A 15 1.26 -13.39 10.47
C LYS A 15 1.02 -11.91 10.21
N TYR A 16 -0.11 -11.36 10.64
CA TYR A 16 -0.45 -9.96 10.41
C TYR A 16 0.35 -9.01 11.30
N HIS A 17 0.66 -9.44 12.54
CA HIS A 17 1.57 -8.70 13.40
C HIS A 17 2.93 -8.49 12.73
N TYR A 18 3.52 -9.57 12.19
CA TYR A 18 4.82 -9.46 11.51
C TYR A 18 4.72 -8.68 10.21
N TYR A 19 3.66 -8.89 9.43
CA TYR A 19 3.46 -8.20 8.15
C TYR A 19 3.34 -6.68 8.32
N THR A 20 2.50 -6.22 9.23
CA THR A 20 2.29 -4.78 9.47
C THR A 20 3.53 -4.06 9.99
N ASN A 21 4.46 -4.78 10.62
CA ASN A 21 5.70 -4.21 11.15
C ASN A 21 6.93 -4.41 10.23
N ALA A 22 6.79 -5.17 9.14
CA ALA A 22 7.89 -5.43 8.22
C ALA A 22 7.69 -4.81 6.84
N VAL A 23 6.45 -4.77 6.36
CA VAL A 23 6.12 -4.47 4.96
C VAL A 23 5.37 -3.15 4.82
N GLN A 24 4.54 -2.79 5.80
CA GLN A 24 3.71 -1.60 5.72
C GLN A 24 4.34 -0.41 6.46
N SER A 25 4.24 0.76 5.84
CA SER A 25 4.63 2.05 6.44
C SER A 25 3.41 2.98 6.55
N ALA A 26 2.31 2.47 7.11
CA ALA A 26 0.98 3.09 7.08
C ALA A 26 0.96 4.55 7.57
N GLU A 27 1.71 4.89 8.63
CA GLU A 27 1.82 6.26 9.12
C GLU A 27 2.50 7.17 8.10
N HIS A 28 3.59 6.69 7.50
CA HIS A 28 4.32 7.43 6.46
C HIS A 28 3.44 7.64 5.23
N ASP A 29 2.82 6.57 4.74
CA ASP A 29 1.95 6.61 3.56
C ASP A 29 0.76 7.57 3.76
N ALA A 30 0.14 7.56 4.93
CA ALA A 30 -0.95 8.47 5.25
C ALA A 30 -0.51 9.94 5.16
N LYS A 31 0.66 10.28 5.72
CA LYS A 31 1.23 11.64 5.68
C LYS A 31 1.60 12.06 4.26
N LEU A 32 2.23 11.16 3.51
CA LEU A 32 2.61 11.37 2.12
C LEU A 32 1.37 11.61 1.25
N LEU A 33 0.39 10.72 1.31
CA LEU A 33 -0.83 10.82 0.52
C LEU A 33 -1.64 12.07 0.85
N TRP A 34 -1.68 12.47 2.14
CA TRP A 34 -2.29 13.73 2.54
C TRP A 34 -1.56 14.94 1.94
N THR A 35 -0.24 14.92 1.93
CA THR A 35 0.58 15.98 1.34
C THR A 35 0.36 16.08 -0.17
N ILE A 36 0.33 14.94 -0.86
CA ILE A 36 0.08 14.88 -2.30
C ILE A 36 -1.35 15.35 -2.62
N LEU A 37 -2.35 14.88 -1.87
CA LEU A 37 -3.74 15.30 -2.06
C LEU A 37 -3.88 16.82 -1.94
N LYS A 38 -3.33 17.44 -0.90
CA LYS A 38 -3.35 18.90 -0.74
C LYS A 38 -2.70 19.64 -1.92
N LYS A 39 -1.59 19.10 -2.43
CA LYS A 39 -0.85 19.71 -3.54
C LYS A 39 -1.58 19.57 -4.89
N LYS A 40 -2.32 18.47 -5.07
CA LYS A 40 -3.06 18.18 -6.31
C LYS A 40 -4.50 18.69 -6.32
N TRP A 41 -5.01 19.04 -5.15
CA TRP A 41 -6.39 19.49 -5.00
C TRP A 41 -6.55 20.93 -5.53
N ASP A 42 -7.46 21.11 -6.45
CA ASP A 42 -7.82 22.40 -7.06
C ASP A 42 -9.28 22.82 -6.77
N GLY A 43 -9.96 22.04 -5.95
CA GLY A 43 -11.33 22.31 -5.51
C GLY A 43 -11.41 23.27 -4.31
N PRO A 44 -12.60 23.46 -3.73
CA PRO A 44 -12.78 24.24 -2.52
C PRO A 44 -12.02 23.63 -1.35
N THR A 45 -11.87 24.37 -0.24
CA THR A 45 -11.16 23.91 0.95
C THR A 45 -11.56 22.49 1.36
N LEU A 46 -10.58 21.60 1.53
CA LEU A 46 -10.77 20.21 1.98
C LEU A 46 -11.22 20.18 3.45
N LYS A 47 -12.51 20.39 3.71
CA LYS A 47 -13.05 20.41 5.08
C LYS A 47 -13.15 19.02 5.72
N SER A 48 -13.41 17.99 4.92
CA SER A 48 -13.60 16.61 5.39
C SER A 48 -13.04 15.63 4.35
N PRO A 49 -11.71 15.49 4.27
CA PRO A 49 -11.07 14.63 3.29
C PRO A 49 -11.40 13.16 3.57
N VAL A 50 -11.85 12.47 2.53
CA VAL A 50 -12.20 11.04 2.54
C VAL A 50 -11.18 10.27 1.72
N ILE A 51 -10.51 9.31 2.33
CA ILE A 51 -9.72 8.28 1.63
C ILE A 51 -10.54 7.00 1.46
N ARG A 52 -10.35 6.32 0.36
CA ARG A 52 -10.73 4.91 0.16
C ARG A 52 -9.48 4.11 -0.12
N GLU A 53 -9.16 3.17 0.76
CA GLU A 53 -8.09 2.19 0.57
C GLU A 53 -8.69 0.92 -0.01
N ASP A 54 -8.36 0.63 -1.26
CA ASP A 54 -8.73 -0.61 -1.93
C ASP A 54 -7.69 -1.68 -1.61
N PHE A 55 -8.13 -2.94 -1.41
CA PHE A 55 -7.28 -4.05 -0.96
C PHE A 55 -6.62 -3.77 0.39
N CYS A 56 -7.38 -3.21 1.33
CA CYS A 56 -6.85 -2.62 2.54
C CYS A 56 -6.25 -3.63 3.55
N GLY A 57 -6.51 -4.93 3.40
CA GLY A 57 -6.02 -5.95 4.31
C GLY A 57 -6.41 -5.66 5.76
N THR A 58 -5.42 -5.35 6.61
CA THR A 58 -5.64 -4.98 8.01
C THR A 58 -6.05 -3.53 8.21
N ALA A 59 -6.16 -2.74 7.14
CA ALA A 59 -6.59 -1.34 7.12
C ALA A 59 -5.69 -0.37 7.91
N GLY A 60 -4.39 -0.67 8.00
CA GLY A 60 -3.43 0.17 8.73
C GLY A 60 -3.43 1.62 8.27
N LEU A 61 -3.44 1.84 6.95
CA LEU A 61 -3.49 3.18 6.37
C LEU A 61 -4.79 3.93 6.72
N CYS A 62 -5.94 3.25 6.71
CA CYS A 62 -7.21 3.84 7.13
C CYS A 62 -7.15 4.36 8.56
N PHE A 63 -6.53 3.60 9.49
CA PHE A 63 -6.39 3.99 10.88
C PHE A 63 -5.43 5.17 11.05
N GLU A 64 -4.33 5.19 10.32
CA GLU A 64 -3.38 6.32 10.36
C GLU A 64 -3.97 7.59 9.72
N TRP A 65 -4.74 7.46 8.63
CA TRP A 65 -5.39 8.59 7.97
C TRP A 65 -6.30 9.40 8.91
N VAL A 66 -7.12 8.73 9.72
CA VAL A 66 -8.06 9.44 10.63
C VAL A 66 -7.36 10.11 11.81
N LYS A 67 -6.08 9.81 12.07
CA LYS A 67 -5.26 10.49 13.07
C LYS A 67 -4.74 11.85 12.57
N LEU A 68 -4.64 12.06 11.25
CA LEU A 68 -4.10 13.27 10.65
C LEU A 68 -4.94 14.53 10.90
N GLY A 69 -6.24 14.37 11.20
CA GLY A 69 -7.11 15.50 11.47
C GLY A 69 -8.49 15.11 11.97
N ALA A 70 -9.16 16.04 12.66
CA ALA A 70 -10.45 15.80 13.30
C ALA A 70 -11.59 15.49 12.32
N SER A 71 -11.44 15.85 11.03
CA SER A 71 -12.46 15.65 9.99
C SER A 71 -12.08 14.60 8.94
N HIS A 72 -10.89 13.98 9.04
CA HIS A 72 -10.45 12.96 8.11
C HIS A 72 -11.30 11.69 8.27
N GLN A 73 -11.77 11.15 7.16
CA GLN A 73 -12.57 9.92 7.10
C GLN A 73 -11.86 8.87 6.25
N ALA A 74 -11.98 7.62 6.62
CA ALA A 74 -11.34 6.51 5.92
C ALA A 74 -12.33 5.37 5.65
N ILE A 75 -12.20 4.77 4.47
CA ILE A 75 -12.98 3.61 4.06
C ILE A 75 -11.99 2.58 3.52
N GLY A 76 -11.93 1.43 4.16
CA GLY A 76 -11.14 0.29 3.68
C GLY A 76 -12.05 -0.76 3.04
N ILE A 77 -11.64 -1.30 1.91
CA ILE A 77 -12.35 -2.37 1.20
C ILE A 77 -11.38 -3.52 0.99
N ASP A 78 -11.77 -4.72 1.42
CA ASP A 78 -11.01 -5.94 1.20
C ASP A 78 -11.94 -7.15 1.09
N LEU A 79 -11.51 -8.17 0.35
CA LEU A 79 -12.21 -9.46 0.25
C LEU A 79 -11.87 -10.41 1.41
N ASP A 80 -10.75 -10.20 2.12
CA ASP A 80 -10.32 -11.08 3.21
C ASP A 80 -10.91 -10.63 4.56
N PRO A 81 -12.00 -11.29 5.02
CA PRO A 81 -12.60 -10.96 6.30
C PRO A 81 -11.66 -11.26 7.48
N THR A 82 -10.64 -12.10 7.30
CA THR A 82 -9.70 -12.42 8.37
C THR A 82 -8.75 -11.26 8.61
N ALA A 83 -8.23 -10.64 7.55
CA ALA A 83 -7.41 -9.45 7.64
C ALA A 83 -8.20 -8.28 8.25
N LEU A 84 -9.42 -8.03 7.78
CA LEU A 84 -10.29 -6.98 8.33
C LEU A 84 -10.58 -7.19 9.82
N ARG A 85 -10.92 -8.42 10.24
CA ARG A 85 -11.16 -8.74 11.66
C ARG A 85 -9.92 -8.56 12.51
N TRP A 86 -8.73 -8.87 11.97
CA TRP A 86 -7.48 -8.64 12.67
C TRP A 86 -7.26 -7.15 12.91
N GLY A 87 -7.42 -6.29 11.90
CA GLY A 87 -7.32 -4.84 12.02
C GLY A 87 -8.30 -4.27 13.04
N ILE A 88 -9.56 -4.71 13.00
CA ILE A 88 -10.59 -4.31 13.99
C ILE A 88 -10.19 -4.73 15.41
N ARG A 89 -9.61 -5.90 15.59
CA ARG A 89 -9.24 -6.41 16.93
C ARG A 89 -8.00 -5.73 17.49
N HIS A 90 -6.97 -5.46 16.66
CA HIS A 90 -5.65 -5.08 17.13
C HIS A 90 -5.31 -3.60 16.88
N GLN A 91 -5.83 -2.99 15.84
CA GLN A 91 -5.49 -1.61 15.46
C GLN A 91 -6.60 -0.61 15.80
N LEU A 92 -7.87 -0.95 15.57
CA LEU A 92 -8.99 -0.06 15.89
C LEU A 92 -9.02 0.39 17.37
N PRO A 93 -8.74 -0.47 18.38
CA PRO A 93 -8.76 -0.06 19.79
C PRO A 93 -7.69 0.97 20.17
N VAL A 94 -6.67 1.17 19.35
CA VAL A 94 -5.63 2.20 19.58
C VAL A 94 -6.16 3.61 19.27
N LEU A 95 -7.26 3.71 18.54
CA LEU A 95 -7.91 4.98 18.18
C LEU A 95 -8.80 5.49 19.33
N THR A 96 -8.95 6.81 19.42
CA THR A 96 -10.03 7.39 20.21
C THR A 96 -11.40 7.04 19.63
N LYS A 97 -12.45 7.10 20.43
CA LYS A 97 -13.83 6.86 19.94
C LYS A 97 -14.19 7.76 18.76
N ALA A 98 -13.78 9.03 18.80
CA ALA A 98 -14.00 9.99 17.72
C ALA A 98 -13.22 9.66 16.44
N GLN A 99 -12.03 9.08 16.52
CA GLN A 99 -11.28 8.60 15.36
C GLN A 99 -11.92 7.33 14.80
N ALA A 100 -12.21 6.35 15.67
CA ALA A 100 -12.81 5.08 15.27
C ALA A 100 -14.15 5.25 14.54
N SER A 101 -14.99 6.22 14.97
CA SER A 101 -16.28 6.51 14.30
C SER A 101 -16.14 7.05 12.87
N ARG A 102 -14.94 7.43 12.44
CA ARG A 102 -14.64 7.96 11.09
C ARG A 102 -13.98 6.93 10.18
N VAL A 103 -13.82 5.69 10.65
CA VAL A 103 -13.35 4.55 9.86
C VAL A 103 -14.51 3.63 9.53
N ARG A 104 -14.62 3.27 8.27
CA ARG A 104 -15.58 2.27 7.79
C ARG A 104 -14.82 1.18 7.04
N LEU A 105 -14.93 -0.06 7.48
CA LEU A 105 -14.36 -1.23 6.79
C LEU A 105 -15.49 -2.02 6.10
N ILE A 106 -15.23 -2.45 4.88
CA ILE A 106 -16.19 -3.15 4.03
C ILE A 106 -15.53 -4.45 3.55
N GLU A 107 -16.14 -5.57 3.90
CA GLU A 107 -15.86 -6.85 3.25
C GLU A 107 -16.55 -6.84 1.88
N GLY A 108 -15.76 -6.79 0.79
CA GLY A 108 -16.34 -6.69 -0.54
C GLY A 108 -15.32 -6.51 -1.66
N ASP A 109 -15.82 -6.63 -2.88
CA ASP A 109 -15.05 -6.43 -4.11
C ASP A 109 -14.90 -4.93 -4.40
N VAL A 110 -13.66 -4.47 -4.59
CA VAL A 110 -13.33 -3.08 -4.95
C VAL A 110 -13.94 -2.64 -6.29
N LEU A 111 -14.30 -3.58 -7.16
CA LEU A 111 -14.99 -3.30 -8.43
C LEU A 111 -16.49 -3.00 -8.26
N GLN A 112 -17.06 -3.30 -7.11
CA GLN A 112 -18.47 -3.01 -6.85
C GLN A 112 -18.68 -1.52 -6.58
N ASN A 113 -19.89 -1.05 -6.92
CA ASN A 113 -20.28 0.33 -6.62
C ASN A 113 -20.72 0.45 -5.15
N HIS A 114 -19.82 0.85 -4.29
CA HIS A 114 -20.07 1.07 -2.87
C HIS A 114 -20.76 2.42 -2.56
N ARG A 115 -21.16 3.19 -3.59
CA ARG A 115 -21.79 4.53 -3.45
C ARG A 115 -20.96 5.51 -2.61
N ILE A 116 -19.64 5.36 -2.67
CA ILE A 116 -18.67 6.20 -1.96
C ILE A 116 -18.07 7.18 -2.95
N ARG A 117 -17.90 8.44 -2.53
CA ARG A 117 -17.31 9.52 -3.33
C ARG A 117 -16.09 10.08 -2.62
N PRO A 118 -14.93 9.36 -2.65
CA PRO A 118 -13.72 9.80 -1.94
C PRO A 118 -12.98 10.91 -2.69
N HIS A 119 -12.15 11.65 -1.95
CA HIS A 119 -11.20 12.61 -2.49
C HIS A 119 -9.92 11.91 -2.99
N LEU A 120 -9.58 10.79 -2.36
CA LEU A 120 -8.44 9.96 -2.70
C LEU A 120 -8.83 8.49 -2.64
N ILE A 121 -8.51 7.74 -3.69
CA ILE A 121 -8.48 6.29 -3.69
C ILE A 121 -7.03 5.86 -3.71
N CYS A 122 -6.66 4.86 -2.95
CA CYS A 122 -5.34 4.24 -3.05
C CYS A 122 -5.42 2.71 -3.08
N ALA A 123 -4.46 2.10 -3.77
CA ALA A 123 -4.18 0.68 -3.74
C ALA A 123 -2.66 0.54 -3.63
N LEU A 124 -2.19 0.28 -2.41
CA LEU A 124 -0.76 0.21 -2.08
C LEU A 124 -0.31 -1.23 -1.84
N ASN A 125 1.00 -1.38 -1.61
CA ASN A 125 1.68 -2.67 -1.49
C ASN A 125 1.47 -3.54 -2.73
N PHE A 126 1.42 -2.89 -3.89
CA PHE A 126 1.30 -3.53 -5.22
C PHE A 126 0.08 -4.42 -5.37
N SER A 127 -0.92 -4.23 -4.53
CA SER A 127 -2.07 -5.13 -4.41
C SER A 127 -2.86 -5.29 -5.70
N TYR A 128 -2.91 -4.28 -6.57
CA TYR A 128 -3.59 -4.36 -7.86
C TYR A 128 -2.84 -5.22 -8.92
N PHE A 129 -1.60 -5.64 -8.66
CA PHE A 129 -0.80 -6.48 -9.58
C PHE A 129 -1.39 -7.87 -9.81
N PHE A 130 -2.32 -8.33 -8.95
CA PHE A 130 -3.05 -9.57 -9.21
C PHE A 130 -4.01 -9.46 -10.42
N LEU A 131 -4.35 -8.24 -10.84
CA LEU A 131 -5.08 -7.99 -12.08
C LEU A 131 -4.11 -8.14 -13.27
N LYS A 132 -3.90 -9.36 -13.71
CA LYS A 132 -2.85 -9.70 -14.66
C LYS A 132 -3.16 -9.36 -16.11
N ASP A 133 -4.41 -9.20 -16.47
CA ASP A 133 -4.80 -8.79 -17.81
C ASP A 133 -5.16 -7.30 -17.87
N ARG A 134 -4.85 -6.71 -19.02
CA ARG A 134 -5.04 -5.29 -19.27
C ARG A 134 -6.50 -4.83 -19.16
N ALA A 135 -7.44 -5.70 -19.57
CA ALA A 135 -8.86 -5.35 -19.54
C ALA A 135 -9.39 -5.28 -18.11
N SER A 136 -9.01 -6.21 -17.25
CA SER A 136 -9.34 -6.21 -15.81
C SER A 136 -8.74 -5.00 -15.10
N LEU A 137 -7.48 -4.67 -15.37
CA LEU A 137 -6.82 -3.52 -14.78
C LEU A 137 -7.47 -2.21 -15.24
N LYS A 138 -7.78 -2.08 -16.53
CA LYS A 138 -8.51 -0.91 -17.06
C LYS A 138 -9.90 -0.80 -16.45
N LYS A 139 -10.62 -1.90 -16.27
CA LYS A 139 -11.93 -1.93 -15.60
C LYS A 139 -11.83 -1.40 -14.17
N TYR A 140 -10.80 -1.82 -13.42
CA TYR A 140 -10.53 -1.33 -12.07
C TYR A 140 -10.26 0.18 -12.07
N PHE A 141 -9.34 0.68 -12.87
CA PHE A 141 -9.04 2.10 -12.95
C PHE A 141 -10.24 2.95 -13.39
N THR A 142 -11.06 2.43 -14.32
CA THR A 142 -12.31 3.08 -14.71
C THR A 142 -13.31 3.15 -13.56
N ALA A 143 -13.41 2.11 -12.75
CA ALA A 143 -14.26 2.10 -11.56
C ALA A 143 -13.75 3.10 -10.50
N CYS A 144 -12.45 3.19 -10.29
CA CYS A 144 -11.83 4.20 -9.42
C CYS A 144 -12.16 5.62 -9.91
N LYS A 145 -11.93 5.91 -11.20
CA LYS A 145 -12.23 7.24 -11.79
C LYS A 145 -13.68 7.64 -11.61
N LYS A 146 -14.61 6.72 -11.84
CA LYS A 146 -16.06 6.96 -11.66
C LYS A 146 -16.45 7.17 -10.19
N SER A 147 -15.74 6.55 -9.26
CA SER A 147 -16.01 6.68 -7.81
C SER A 147 -15.48 7.98 -7.22
N LEU A 148 -14.38 8.52 -7.75
CA LEU A 148 -13.78 9.75 -7.25
C LEU A 148 -14.73 10.95 -7.40
N ILE A 149 -14.64 11.89 -6.47
CA ILE A 149 -15.24 13.23 -6.67
C ILE A 149 -14.47 13.98 -7.75
N SER A 150 -15.06 15.06 -8.27
CA SER A 150 -14.36 15.95 -9.20
C SER A 150 -13.08 16.50 -8.56
N GLY A 151 -11.95 16.43 -9.26
CA GLY A 151 -10.63 16.82 -8.73
C GLY A 151 -9.97 15.79 -7.79
N GLY A 152 -10.65 14.69 -7.48
CA GLY A 152 -10.06 13.60 -6.68
C GLY A 152 -8.96 12.84 -7.42
N ILE A 153 -8.11 12.14 -6.67
CA ILE A 153 -6.93 11.44 -7.19
C ILE A 153 -6.94 9.95 -6.86
N LEU A 154 -6.32 9.16 -7.74
CA LEU A 154 -5.96 7.76 -7.50
C LEU A 154 -4.46 7.71 -7.22
N ALA A 155 -4.06 7.04 -6.14
CA ALA A 155 -2.68 6.79 -5.77
C ALA A 155 -2.39 5.28 -5.80
N LEU A 156 -1.34 4.90 -6.49
CA LEU A 156 -0.85 3.53 -6.61
C LEU A 156 0.64 3.53 -6.26
N ASP A 157 1.16 2.40 -5.83
CA ASP A 157 2.60 2.18 -5.83
C ASP A 157 2.99 1.18 -6.93
N VAL A 158 4.22 1.26 -7.40
CA VAL A 158 4.77 0.38 -8.41
C VAL A 158 6.26 0.18 -8.13
N PHE A 159 6.73 -1.03 -8.32
CA PHE A 159 8.14 -1.36 -8.22
C PHE A 159 8.67 -1.96 -9.52
N GLY A 160 9.98 -1.95 -9.68
CA GLY A 160 10.66 -2.56 -10.80
C GLY A 160 12.18 -2.48 -10.63
N GLY A 161 12.86 -2.88 -11.68
CA GLY A 161 14.30 -2.95 -11.76
C GLY A 161 14.77 -4.34 -12.20
N PRO A 162 16.01 -4.48 -12.68
CA PRO A 162 16.54 -5.75 -13.20
C PRO A 162 16.55 -6.88 -12.17
N ASP A 163 16.70 -6.59 -10.88
CA ASP A 163 16.72 -7.62 -9.84
C ASP A 163 15.42 -8.41 -9.75
N TYR A 164 14.29 -7.78 -10.04
CA TYR A 164 13.00 -8.49 -10.02
C TYR A 164 12.76 -9.44 -11.20
N LEU A 165 13.66 -9.44 -12.19
CA LEU A 165 13.59 -10.32 -13.35
C LEU A 165 14.30 -11.66 -13.11
N MET A 166 14.85 -11.89 -11.93
CA MET A 166 15.55 -13.12 -11.56
C MET A 166 15.17 -13.56 -10.15
N PRO A 167 15.12 -14.89 -9.88
CA PRO A 167 14.94 -15.38 -8.52
C PRO A 167 16.02 -14.84 -7.57
N HIS A 168 15.60 -14.23 -6.47
CA HIS A 168 16.48 -13.75 -5.41
C HIS A 168 15.72 -13.64 -4.09
N SER A 169 16.44 -13.40 -3.01
CA SER A 169 15.85 -13.28 -1.68
C SER A 169 16.56 -12.19 -0.88
N ASP A 170 15.81 -11.15 -0.52
CA ASP A 170 16.27 -10.05 0.32
C ASP A 170 15.91 -10.31 1.77
N LYS A 171 16.93 -10.35 2.60
CA LYS A 171 16.79 -10.47 4.05
C LYS A 171 16.84 -9.11 4.71
N ARG A 172 15.86 -8.84 5.58
CA ARG A 172 15.86 -7.65 6.45
C ARG A 172 15.64 -8.06 7.90
N ARG A 173 16.18 -7.24 8.80
CA ARG A 173 16.03 -7.44 10.26
C ARG A 173 15.18 -6.33 10.86
N ASN A 174 14.22 -6.71 11.69
CA ASN A 174 13.54 -5.78 12.59
C ASN A 174 14.08 -5.99 14.01
N ASP A 175 15.03 -5.13 14.40
CA ASP A 175 15.72 -5.25 15.70
C ASP A 175 14.81 -4.85 16.86
N GLU A 176 13.86 -3.92 16.65
CA GLU A 176 12.95 -3.47 17.72
C GLU A 176 12.02 -4.59 18.19
N LEU A 177 11.51 -5.37 17.25
CA LEU A 177 10.56 -6.44 17.51
C LEU A 177 11.18 -7.84 17.53
N GLY A 178 12.47 -7.95 17.20
CA GLY A 178 13.22 -9.18 17.29
C GLY A 178 12.81 -10.25 16.29
N PHE A 179 12.78 -9.90 14.99
CA PHE A 179 12.54 -10.89 13.94
C PHE A 179 13.27 -10.55 12.66
N ASP A 180 13.58 -11.58 11.86
CA ASP A 180 14.00 -11.46 10.49
C ASP A 180 12.81 -11.66 9.55
N PHE A 181 12.79 -10.97 8.40
CA PHE A 181 11.89 -11.28 7.32
C PHE A 181 12.64 -11.33 5.98
N TRP A 182 12.08 -12.05 5.03
CA TRP A 182 12.59 -12.17 3.67
C TRP A 182 11.48 -11.82 2.69
N TRP A 183 11.83 -11.00 1.72
CA TRP A 183 11.13 -10.87 0.47
C TRP A 183 11.85 -11.74 -0.55
N GLU A 184 11.13 -12.68 -1.16
CA GLU A 184 11.69 -13.62 -2.12
C GLU A 184 10.96 -13.49 -3.45
N VAL A 185 11.71 -13.30 -4.55
CA VAL A 185 11.26 -13.54 -5.91
C VAL A 185 11.52 -15.01 -6.23
N GLU A 186 10.46 -15.79 -6.32
CA GLU A 186 10.56 -17.23 -6.58
C GLU A 186 10.74 -17.53 -8.06
N SER A 187 10.06 -16.79 -8.93
CA SER A 187 10.16 -16.91 -10.38
C SER A 187 9.68 -15.68 -11.11
N PHE A 188 10.24 -15.42 -12.27
CA PHE A 188 9.77 -14.45 -13.24
C PHE A 188 9.61 -15.13 -14.61
N GLU A 189 8.52 -14.83 -15.29
CA GLU A 189 8.21 -15.35 -16.63
C GLU A 189 8.18 -14.18 -17.63
N ALA A 190 9.17 -14.11 -18.50
CA ALA A 190 9.47 -12.95 -19.34
C ALA A 190 8.41 -12.63 -20.40
N ILE A 191 7.67 -13.63 -20.89
CA ILE A 191 6.67 -13.39 -21.95
C ILE A 191 5.40 -12.78 -21.39
N SER A 192 4.95 -13.26 -20.24
CA SER A 192 3.74 -12.77 -19.57
C SER A 192 4.00 -11.65 -18.57
N ASN A 193 5.27 -11.39 -18.22
CA ASN A 193 5.68 -10.58 -17.08
C ASN A 193 5.10 -11.07 -15.74
N ASN A 194 4.75 -12.35 -15.63
CA ASN A 194 4.29 -12.89 -14.37
C ASN A 194 5.45 -13.07 -13.40
N ILE A 195 5.25 -12.65 -12.16
CA ILE A 195 6.20 -12.80 -11.07
C ILE A 195 5.53 -13.51 -9.90
N LYS A 196 6.22 -14.51 -9.32
CA LYS A 196 5.80 -15.15 -8.08
C LYS A 196 6.74 -14.72 -6.97
N THR A 197 6.15 -14.26 -5.88
CA THR A 197 6.91 -13.78 -4.72
C THR A 197 6.37 -14.37 -3.43
N ALA A 198 7.22 -14.43 -2.41
CA ALA A 198 6.86 -14.92 -1.08
C ALA A 198 7.47 -14.06 0.03
N ILE A 199 6.79 -14.00 1.15
CA ILE A 199 7.29 -13.39 2.39
C ILE A 199 7.44 -14.47 3.44
N HIS A 200 8.57 -14.45 4.13
CA HIS A 200 8.92 -15.35 5.20
C HIS A 200 9.26 -14.57 6.46
N PHE A 201 9.00 -15.14 7.62
CA PHE A 201 9.35 -14.55 8.92
C PHE A 201 10.08 -15.53 9.80
N LYS A 202 11.01 -15.03 10.60
CA LYS A 202 11.67 -15.80 11.65
C LYS A 202 11.76 -14.95 12.91
N PRO A 203 10.81 -15.12 13.84
CA PRO A 203 10.92 -14.53 15.17
C PRO A 203 12.12 -15.09 15.92
N ASP A 204 12.70 -14.30 16.82
CA ASP A 204 13.79 -14.75 17.66
C ASP A 204 13.37 -15.93 18.52
N GLY A 205 14.22 -16.94 18.59
CA GLY A 205 13.95 -18.17 19.34
C GLY A 205 12.89 -19.09 18.73
N GLN A 206 12.37 -18.79 17.55
CA GLN A 206 11.37 -19.60 16.85
C GLN A 206 11.90 -20.12 15.50
N PRO A 207 11.29 -21.18 14.94
CA PRO A 207 11.61 -21.62 13.59
C PRO A 207 11.19 -20.57 12.53
N ARG A 208 11.79 -20.65 11.36
CA ARG A 208 11.37 -19.85 10.20
C ARG A 208 10.00 -20.31 9.71
N HIS A 209 9.08 -19.37 9.58
CA HIS A 209 7.78 -19.55 8.94
C HIS A 209 7.92 -19.18 7.47
N ASN A 210 7.85 -20.19 6.60
CA ASN A 210 8.05 -20.01 5.17
C ASN A 210 6.73 -19.72 4.45
N ARG A 211 6.80 -18.90 3.39
CA ARG A 211 5.69 -18.59 2.48
C ARG A 211 4.42 -18.16 3.23
N VAL A 212 4.61 -17.28 4.23
CA VAL A 212 3.52 -16.78 5.09
C VAL A 212 2.53 -15.95 4.27
N PHE A 213 3.06 -15.21 3.30
CA PHE A 213 2.31 -14.55 2.25
C PHE A 213 2.94 -14.94 0.91
N THR A 214 2.11 -15.16 -0.09
CA THR A 214 2.54 -15.49 -1.46
C THR A 214 1.73 -14.68 -2.45
N TYR A 215 2.39 -14.24 -3.49
CA TYR A 215 1.78 -13.44 -4.52
C TYR A 215 2.07 -14.05 -5.89
N ASP A 216 1.08 -14.00 -6.75
CA ASP A 216 1.17 -14.37 -8.16
C ASP A 216 0.66 -13.17 -8.96
N TRP A 217 1.59 -12.31 -9.34
CA TRP A 217 1.37 -11.00 -9.92
C TRP A 217 1.81 -10.92 -11.38
N ARG A 218 1.33 -9.91 -12.07
CA ARG A 218 1.97 -9.40 -13.27
C ARG A 218 2.76 -8.15 -12.92
N LEU A 219 4.05 -8.14 -13.27
CA LEU A 219 4.88 -6.95 -13.15
C LEU A 219 4.48 -5.95 -14.26
N TRP A 220 3.86 -4.86 -13.85
CA TRP A 220 3.43 -3.78 -14.73
C TRP A 220 4.50 -2.70 -14.78
N SER A 221 4.84 -2.23 -15.98
CA SER A 221 5.72 -1.06 -16.12
C SER A 221 4.96 0.24 -15.87
N PRO A 222 5.64 1.30 -15.39
CA PRO A 222 5.04 2.63 -15.27
C PRO A 222 4.42 3.14 -16.57
N ALA A 223 5.04 2.85 -17.73
CA ALA A 223 4.52 3.24 -19.03
C ALA A 223 3.17 2.56 -19.34
N GLU A 224 3.07 1.23 -19.17
CA GLU A 224 1.81 0.51 -19.35
C GLU A 224 0.71 1.05 -18.42
N LEU A 225 1.06 1.30 -17.13
CA LEU A 225 0.12 1.83 -16.16
C LEU A 225 -0.37 3.23 -16.56
N THR A 226 0.52 4.08 -17.06
CA THR A 226 0.15 5.41 -17.58
C THR A 226 -0.85 5.31 -18.70
N ASP A 227 -0.58 4.49 -19.70
CA ASP A 227 -1.47 4.33 -20.86
C ASP A 227 -2.85 3.84 -20.42
N ILE A 228 -2.90 2.84 -19.52
CA ILE A 228 -4.17 2.28 -19.02
C ILE A 228 -4.94 3.30 -18.18
N LEU A 229 -4.25 4.10 -17.35
CA LEU A 229 -4.87 5.16 -16.55
C LEU A 229 -5.48 6.26 -17.43
N LEU A 230 -4.75 6.71 -18.46
CA LEU A 230 -5.25 7.70 -19.42
C LEU A 230 -6.49 7.16 -20.18
N GLU A 231 -6.44 5.91 -20.62
CA GLU A 231 -7.58 5.25 -21.27
C GLU A 231 -8.77 5.01 -20.31
N ALA A 232 -8.53 4.91 -19.01
CA ALA A 232 -9.58 4.81 -18.00
C ALA A 232 -10.25 6.16 -17.69
N GLY A 233 -9.73 7.26 -18.28
CA GLY A 233 -10.32 8.60 -18.21
C GLY A 233 -9.63 9.54 -17.24
N PHE A 234 -8.47 9.18 -16.67
CA PHE A 234 -7.61 10.14 -15.98
C PHE A 234 -6.95 11.05 -17.01
N LYS A 235 -6.71 12.31 -16.64
CA LYS A 235 -6.15 13.31 -17.57
C LYS A 235 -4.66 13.58 -17.33
N GLN A 236 -4.18 13.24 -16.15
CA GLN A 236 -2.80 13.48 -15.72
C GLN A 236 -2.33 12.30 -14.91
N VAL A 237 -1.09 11.87 -15.16
CA VAL A 237 -0.38 10.83 -14.38
C VAL A 237 0.98 11.39 -14.00
N ASP A 238 1.26 11.40 -12.70
CA ASP A 238 2.53 11.88 -12.13
C ASP A 238 3.18 10.78 -11.32
N TYR A 239 4.52 10.79 -11.29
CA TYR A 239 5.33 9.87 -10.51
C TYR A 239 5.96 10.59 -9.34
N TRP A 240 6.00 9.92 -8.19
CA TRP A 240 6.61 10.43 -6.97
C TRP A 240 7.51 9.37 -6.39
N ALA A 241 8.76 9.73 -6.13
CA ALA A 241 9.72 8.85 -5.47
C ALA A 241 10.40 9.57 -4.30
N GLU A 242 10.93 8.77 -3.39
CA GLU A 242 11.78 9.26 -2.34
C GLU A 242 13.10 9.74 -2.92
N GLY A 243 13.60 10.87 -2.45
CA GLY A 243 14.95 11.33 -2.80
C GLY A 243 16.01 10.51 -2.08
N LEU A 244 17.22 10.55 -2.57
CA LEU A 244 18.36 9.92 -1.92
C LEU A 244 19.18 10.97 -1.15
N ASP A 245 19.76 10.54 -0.03
CA ASP A 245 20.78 11.30 0.69
C ASP A 245 22.16 11.13 0.04
N ASP A 246 23.19 11.77 0.60
CA ASP A 246 24.56 11.72 0.09
C ASP A 246 25.20 10.32 0.15
N ASN A 247 24.61 9.38 0.88
CA ASN A 247 25.05 7.98 0.99
C ASN A 247 24.23 7.03 0.12
N GLY A 248 23.24 7.55 -0.64
CA GLY A 248 22.37 6.76 -1.50
C GLY A 248 21.18 6.10 -0.77
N PHE A 249 20.91 6.46 0.49
CA PHE A 249 19.73 6.03 1.21
C PHE A 249 18.57 7.00 1.05
N GLY A 250 17.33 6.53 1.23
CA GLY A 250 16.16 7.39 1.19
C GLY A 250 16.22 8.54 2.20
N ASP A 251 15.98 9.78 1.74
CA ASP A 251 16.04 10.99 2.56
C ASP A 251 14.70 11.31 3.28
N GLY A 252 13.72 10.46 3.18
CA GLY A 252 12.36 10.63 3.73
C GLY A 252 11.52 11.68 3.01
N LYS A 253 12.02 12.28 1.91
CA LYS A 253 11.34 13.35 1.18
C LYS A 253 10.90 12.90 -0.20
N PHE A 254 9.61 12.77 -0.38
CA PHE A 254 9.04 12.39 -1.67
C PHE A 254 8.89 13.61 -2.58
N ARG A 255 9.32 13.44 -3.81
CA ARG A 255 9.31 14.47 -4.86
C ARG A 255 8.65 13.92 -6.11
N GLN A 256 8.03 14.82 -6.86
CA GLN A 256 7.58 14.48 -8.20
C GLN A 256 8.80 14.30 -9.10
N ILE A 257 8.87 13.14 -9.75
CA ILE A 257 9.95 12.79 -10.66
C ILE A 257 9.45 12.69 -12.10
N ARG A 258 10.35 12.79 -13.05
CA ARG A 258 10.10 12.58 -14.50
C ARG A 258 10.99 11.49 -15.08
N LYS A 259 12.04 11.15 -14.38
CA LYS A 259 13.04 10.15 -14.76
C LYS A 259 13.46 9.40 -13.52
N GLU A 260 13.70 8.13 -13.66
CA GLU A 260 14.45 7.29 -12.73
C GLU A 260 15.40 6.48 -13.59
N SER A 261 16.66 6.39 -13.20
CA SER A 261 17.68 5.72 -13.97
C SER A 261 18.74 5.13 -13.05
N ASP A 262 19.45 4.13 -13.57
CA ASP A 262 20.64 3.52 -12.95
C ASP A 262 20.35 2.85 -11.59
N CYS A 263 19.13 2.32 -11.43
CA CYS A 263 18.68 1.64 -10.22
C CYS A 263 18.55 0.13 -10.46
N GLU A 264 19.12 -0.68 -9.60
CA GLU A 264 18.91 -2.15 -9.57
C GLU A 264 17.48 -2.48 -9.14
N THR A 265 16.97 -1.72 -8.19
CA THR A 265 15.59 -1.77 -7.72
C THR A 265 15.05 -0.36 -7.47
N TRP A 266 13.75 -0.16 -7.72
CA TRP A 266 13.10 1.11 -7.44
C TRP A 266 11.63 0.90 -7.06
N VAL A 267 11.10 1.82 -6.28
CA VAL A 267 9.68 1.94 -5.95
C VAL A 267 9.26 3.39 -6.15
N CYS A 268 8.12 3.61 -6.79
CA CYS A 268 7.54 4.94 -6.87
C CYS A 268 6.01 4.90 -6.71
N TYR A 269 5.44 6.05 -6.36
CA TYR A 269 4.00 6.24 -6.36
C TYR A 269 3.55 6.86 -7.68
N ILE A 270 2.42 6.36 -8.19
CA ILE A 270 1.72 6.89 -9.36
C ILE A 270 0.50 7.64 -8.86
N ILE A 271 0.36 8.89 -9.25
CA ILE A 271 -0.76 9.75 -8.90
C ILE A 271 -1.51 10.12 -10.17
N ALA A 272 -2.73 9.63 -10.31
CA ALA A 272 -3.58 9.88 -11.45
C ALA A 272 -4.76 10.80 -11.09
N LYS A 273 -5.01 11.82 -11.95
CA LYS A 273 -6.06 12.83 -11.76
C LYS A 273 -6.98 12.99 -12.98
#